data_4f7a4b0df621a943102411ddf835cea8
#
_entry.id   4f7a4b0df621a943102411ddf835cea8
#
_cell.length_a   1.000
_cell.length_b   1.000
_cell.length_c   1.000
_cell.angle_alpha   90.00
_cell.angle_beta   90.00
_cell.angle_gamma   90.00
#
_symmetry.space_group_name_H-M   'P 1'
#
loop_
_entity.id
_entity.type
_entity.pdbx_description
1 polymer ?
#
loop_
_entity_poly.entity_id
_entity_poly.type
_entity_poly.pdbx_seq_one_letter_code
_entity_poly.pdbx_strand_id
1 'polypeptide(L)'
;MTLQTPAKHLEAIRQHGETTYPYECCGLLLGTRQDNGEILQETFPVENVWGETATDVFEADANATKERQYTIDPKIMVQVQKDARDRGWQIIGIYHSHPNHPAVPSEFDRKYAWPEFSYIIVSIRQGKATDLFSWRLDPQHQFQREEIEILS
;
A
#
# COMPACT_ATOMS: atom_id res chain seq x y z
N MET A 1 9.04 14.42 3.10
CA MET A 1 7.60 14.52 3.35
C MET A 1 7.19 13.58 4.48
N THR A 2 6.10 13.84 5.12
CA THR A 2 5.64 13.09 6.29
C THR A 2 4.22 12.60 6.07
N LEU A 3 3.95 11.36 6.46
CA LEU A 3 2.60 10.82 6.51
C LEU A 3 2.13 10.86 7.96
N GLN A 4 1.08 11.65 8.22
CA GLN A 4 0.48 11.76 9.55
C GLN A 4 -0.72 10.83 9.62
N THR A 5 -0.85 10.08 10.72
CA THR A 5 -1.95 9.13 10.86
C THR A 5 -2.22 8.81 12.34
N PRO A 6 -3.51 8.64 12.70
CA PRO A 6 -3.82 7.98 13.97
C PRO A 6 -3.27 6.55 13.97
N ALA A 7 -2.85 6.07 15.13
CA ALA A 7 -2.28 4.73 15.27
C ALA A 7 -3.24 3.63 14.83
N LYS A 8 -4.55 3.85 14.94
CA LYS A 8 -5.56 2.86 14.58
C LYS A 8 -5.49 2.43 13.12
N HIS A 9 -5.06 3.31 12.21
CA HIS A 9 -4.94 2.97 10.80
C HIS A 9 -3.77 2.03 10.54
N LEU A 10 -2.65 2.25 11.23
CA LEU A 10 -1.51 1.35 11.12
C LEU A 10 -1.85 -0.02 11.69
N GLU A 11 -2.61 -0.06 12.79
CA GLU A 11 -3.04 -1.31 13.37
C GLU A 11 -3.99 -2.07 12.44
N ALA A 12 -4.88 -1.35 11.75
CA ALA A 12 -5.78 -1.96 10.76
C ALA A 12 -4.99 -2.61 9.62
N ILE A 13 -3.91 -1.96 9.17
CA ILE A 13 -3.03 -2.50 8.12
C ILE A 13 -2.33 -3.78 8.61
N ARG A 14 -1.79 -3.75 9.83
CA ARG A 14 -1.15 -4.94 10.43
C ARG A 14 -2.13 -6.10 10.53
N GLN A 15 -3.33 -5.84 11.01
CA GLN A 15 -4.38 -6.84 11.15
C GLN A 15 -4.76 -7.46 9.81
N HIS A 16 -4.91 -6.62 8.78
CA HIS A 16 -5.23 -7.09 7.43
C HIS A 16 -4.12 -8.01 6.89
N GLY A 17 -2.87 -7.64 7.11
CA GLY A 17 -1.74 -8.47 6.69
C GLY A 17 -1.71 -9.82 7.38
N GLU A 18 -1.99 -9.84 8.69
CA GLU A 18 -2.02 -11.10 9.45
C GLU A 18 -3.17 -11.99 9.00
N THR A 19 -4.35 -11.40 8.75
CA THR A 19 -5.53 -12.14 8.33
C THR A 19 -5.36 -12.76 6.94
N THR A 20 -4.65 -12.07 6.04
CA THR A 20 -4.47 -12.50 4.66
C THR A 20 -3.29 -13.46 4.47
N TYR A 21 -2.37 -13.49 5.42
CA TYR A 21 -1.19 -14.35 5.35
C TYR A 21 -1.60 -15.79 4.99
N PRO A 22 -0.92 -16.51 4.10
CA PRO A 22 0.42 -16.23 3.52
C PRO A 22 0.42 -15.42 2.21
N TYR A 23 -0.69 -14.82 1.84
CA TYR A 23 -0.79 -14.00 0.64
C TYR A 23 -0.57 -12.54 0.98
N GLU A 24 -0.14 -11.75 -0.03
CA GLU A 24 -0.06 -10.30 0.14
C GLU A 24 -1.46 -9.72 0.26
N CYS A 25 -1.68 -8.92 1.29
CA CYS A 25 -2.87 -8.07 1.34
C CYS A 25 -2.56 -6.74 0.64
N CYS A 26 -3.59 -6.02 0.27
CA CYS A 26 -3.43 -4.68 -0.27
C CYS A 26 -4.64 -3.82 0.05
N GLY A 27 -4.47 -2.52 -0.05
CA GLY A 27 -5.54 -1.58 0.20
C GLY A 27 -5.15 -0.18 -0.21
N LEU A 28 -6.11 0.71 -0.13
CA LEU A 28 -5.94 2.11 -0.50
C LEU A 28 -5.85 2.98 0.75
N LEU A 29 -5.05 4.03 0.66
CA LEU A 29 -4.91 5.05 1.70
C LEU A 29 -5.70 6.27 1.25
N LEU A 30 -6.68 6.68 2.03
CA LEU A 30 -7.52 7.84 1.74
C LEU A 30 -7.20 8.95 2.72
N GLY A 31 -7.08 10.17 2.20
CA GLY A 31 -6.76 11.28 3.08
C GLY A 31 -6.69 12.60 2.38
N THR A 32 -5.98 13.53 2.99
CA THR A 32 -5.81 14.89 2.49
C THR A 32 -4.34 15.21 2.30
N ARG A 33 -4.03 16.05 1.33
CA ARG A 33 -2.67 16.53 1.08
C ARG A 33 -2.45 17.87 1.76
N GLN A 34 -1.31 17.99 2.42
CA GLN A 34 -0.89 19.19 3.12
C GLN A 34 0.45 19.65 2.53
N ASP A 35 0.90 20.86 2.86
CA ASP A 35 2.15 21.40 2.34
C ASP A 35 3.36 20.51 2.65
N ASN A 36 3.39 19.89 3.82
CA ASN A 36 4.51 19.08 4.30
C ASN A 36 4.28 17.57 4.21
N GLY A 37 3.21 17.13 3.54
CA GLY A 37 2.91 15.72 3.44
C GLY A 37 1.42 15.47 3.39
N GLU A 38 0.99 14.31 3.85
CA GLU A 38 -0.42 13.93 3.83
C GLU A 38 -0.90 13.49 5.21
N ILE A 39 -2.22 13.59 5.40
CA ILE A 39 -2.89 13.05 6.58
C ILE A 39 -3.76 11.89 6.15
N LEU A 40 -3.51 10.72 6.72
CA LEU A 40 -4.29 9.51 6.45
C LEU A 40 -5.59 9.57 7.26
N GLN A 41 -6.73 9.53 6.56
CA GLN A 41 -8.05 9.61 7.18
C GLN A 41 -8.75 8.26 7.26
N GLU A 42 -8.46 7.35 6.31
CA GLU A 42 -9.08 6.05 6.28
C GLU A 42 -8.24 5.07 5.47
N THR A 43 -8.20 3.81 5.91
CA THR A 43 -7.65 2.72 5.11
C THR A 43 -8.82 1.97 4.47
N PHE A 44 -8.66 1.59 3.21
CA PHE A 44 -9.69 0.88 2.46
C PHE A 44 -9.12 -0.44 1.96
N PRO A 45 -9.39 -1.55 2.68
CA PRO A 45 -8.91 -2.87 2.26
C PRO A 45 -9.53 -3.27 0.93
N VAL A 46 -8.73 -3.86 0.03
CA VAL A 46 -9.23 -4.37 -1.24
C VAL A 46 -8.73 -5.79 -1.46
N GLU A 47 -9.37 -6.49 -2.38
CA GLU A 47 -8.97 -7.84 -2.74
C GLU A 47 -7.71 -7.79 -3.61
N ASN A 48 -6.79 -8.73 -3.37
CA ASN A 48 -5.63 -8.93 -4.23
C ASN A 48 -6.07 -9.78 -5.42
N VAL A 49 -6.18 -9.15 -6.59
CA VAL A 49 -6.64 -9.83 -7.82
C VAL A 49 -5.48 -10.23 -8.74
N TRP A 50 -4.28 -10.42 -8.18
CA TRP A 50 -3.12 -10.85 -8.95
C TRP A 50 -3.43 -12.15 -9.72
N GLY A 51 -3.04 -12.16 -10.98
CA GLY A 51 -3.25 -13.32 -11.84
C GLY A 51 -4.59 -13.34 -12.55
N GLU A 52 -5.49 -12.38 -12.25
CA GLU A 52 -6.84 -12.34 -12.84
C GLU A 52 -6.94 -11.37 -14.01
N THR A 53 -5.84 -10.65 -14.34
CA THR A 53 -5.80 -9.71 -15.47
C THR A 53 -4.78 -10.16 -16.49
N ALA A 54 -4.96 -9.75 -17.75
CA ALA A 54 -4.03 -10.07 -18.83
C ALA A 54 -2.65 -9.44 -18.57
N THR A 55 -2.61 -8.25 -17.97
CA THR A 55 -1.35 -7.57 -17.65
C THR A 55 -0.51 -8.41 -16.70
N ASP A 56 -1.13 -8.99 -15.68
CA ASP A 56 -0.42 -9.82 -14.72
C ASP A 56 0.23 -11.03 -15.41
N VAL A 57 -0.50 -11.64 -16.36
CA VAL A 57 0.02 -12.81 -17.09
C VAL A 57 1.27 -12.46 -17.88
N PHE A 58 1.30 -11.30 -18.55
CA PHE A 58 2.45 -10.89 -19.36
C PHE A 58 3.63 -10.42 -18.51
N GLU A 59 3.36 -9.83 -17.35
CA GLU A 59 4.40 -9.27 -16.49
C GLU A 59 4.93 -10.28 -15.46
N ALA A 60 4.30 -11.45 -15.33
CA ALA A 60 4.65 -12.45 -14.34
C ALA A 60 6.00 -13.09 -14.67
N ASP A 61 6.87 -13.23 -13.67
CA ASP A 61 8.04 -14.05 -13.74
C ASP A 61 7.74 -15.43 -13.12
N ALA A 62 8.74 -16.31 -13.07
CA ALA A 62 8.57 -17.68 -12.58
C ALA A 62 8.14 -17.74 -11.10
N ASN A 63 8.34 -16.67 -10.34
CA ASN A 63 8.05 -16.62 -8.91
C ASN A 63 6.85 -15.71 -8.58
N ALA A 64 6.18 -15.17 -9.60
CA ALA A 64 5.07 -14.24 -9.38
C ALA A 64 3.82 -15.00 -8.92
N THR A 65 3.41 -14.76 -7.67
CA THR A 65 2.23 -15.36 -7.05
C THR A 65 1.59 -14.35 -6.10
N LYS A 66 0.37 -14.64 -5.61
CA LYS A 66 -0.29 -13.79 -4.60
C LYS A 66 0.50 -13.72 -3.29
N GLU A 67 1.45 -14.63 -3.06
CA GLU A 67 2.32 -14.58 -1.89
C GLU A 67 3.44 -13.54 -2.05
N ARG A 68 3.72 -13.10 -3.29
CA ARG A 68 4.82 -12.19 -3.60
C ARG A 68 4.42 -10.99 -4.44
N GLN A 69 3.17 -10.97 -4.93
CA GLN A 69 2.66 -9.90 -5.80
C GLN A 69 1.22 -9.55 -5.41
N TYR A 70 0.83 -8.33 -5.76
CA TYR A 70 -0.56 -7.92 -5.61
C TYR A 70 -0.98 -7.06 -6.81
N THR A 71 -2.29 -7.05 -7.08
CA THR A 71 -2.89 -6.15 -8.06
C THR A 71 -4.23 -5.66 -7.51
N ILE A 72 -4.48 -4.36 -7.64
CA ILE A 72 -5.75 -3.75 -7.26
C ILE A 72 -6.59 -3.57 -8.53
N ASP A 73 -7.84 -4.02 -8.50
CA ASP A 73 -8.76 -3.88 -9.62
C ASP A 73 -8.94 -2.38 -9.95
N PRO A 74 -8.63 -1.94 -11.18
CA PRO A 74 -8.78 -0.54 -11.56
C PRO A 74 -10.19 0.01 -11.38
N LYS A 75 -11.22 -0.83 -11.51
CA LYS A 75 -12.61 -0.41 -11.30
C LYS A 75 -12.86 0.00 -9.85
N ILE A 76 -12.27 -0.73 -8.91
CA ILE A 76 -12.35 -0.41 -7.48
C ILE A 76 -11.65 0.91 -7.21
N MET A 77 -10.48 1.15 -7.82
CA MET A 77 -9.75 2.41 -7.64
C MET A 77 -10.58 3.60 -8.10
N VAL A 78 -11.23 3.49 -9.26
CA VAL A 78 -12.08 4.57 -9.79
C VAL A 78 -13.26 4.83 -8.85
N GLN A 79 -13.92 3.79 -8.37
CA GLN A 79 -15.06 3.92 -7.47
C GLN A 79 -14.65 4.55 -6.14
N VAL A 80 -13.57 4.08 -5.55
CA VAL A 80 -13.06 4.61 -4.28
C VAL A 80 -12.63 6.07 -4.42
N GLN A 81 -12.03 6.42 -5.56
CA GLN A 81 -11.64 7.81 -5.82
C GLN A 81 -12.85 8.74 -5.83
N LYS A 82 -13.95 8.32 -6.43
CA LYS A 82 -15.19 9.10 -6.41
C LYS A 82 -15.75 9.26 -5.00
N ASP A 83 -15.79 8.15 -4.26
CA ASP A 83 -16.30 8.17 -2.89
C ASP A 83 -15.44 9.05 -1.99
N ALA A 84 -14.14 8.98 -2.14
CA ALA A 84 -13.21 9.82 -1.36
C ALA A 84 -13.43 11.30 -1.67
N ARG A 85 -13.56 11.64 -2.95
CA ARG A 85 -13.79 13.02 -3.38
C ARG A 85 -15.09 13.58 -2.76
N ASP A 86 -16.14 12.77 -2.69
CA ASP A 86 -17.41 13.19 -2.09
C ASP A 86 -17.25 13.49 -0.60
N ARG A 87 -16.24 12.92 0.06
CA ARG A 87 -15.93 13.18 1.47
C ARG A 87 -14.84 14.23 1.66
N GLY A 88 -14.42 14.90 0.58
CA GLY A 88 -13.35 15.89 0.63
C GLY A 88 -11.96 15.27 0.75
N TRP A 89 -11.81 13.99 0.43
CA TRP A 89 -10.55 13.25 0.48
C TRP A 89 -10.10 12.84 -0.92
N GLN A 90 -8.94 12.22 -0.98
CA GLN A 90 -8.42 11.62 -2.21
C GLN A 90 -7.63 10.38 -1.87
N ILE A 91 -7.32 9.57 -2.87
CA ILE A 91 -6.39 8.47 -2.68
C ILE A 91 -4.99 9.07 -2.57
N ILE A 92 -4.33 8.85 -1.44
CA ILE A 92 -2.98 9.38 -1.19
C ILE A 92 -1.92 8.30 -1.24
N GLY A 93 -2.30 7.04 -1.35
CA GLY A 93 -1.34 5.96 -1.42
C GLY A 93 -1.97 4.59 -1.41
N ILE A 94 -1.10 3.60 -1.29
CA ILE A 94 -1.43 2.19 -1.30
C ILE A 94 -0.67 1.53 -0.17
N TYR A 95 -1.26 0.51 0.47
CA TYR A 95 -0.53 -0.34 1.39
C TYR A 95 -0.57 -1.78 0.91
N HIS A 96 0.45 -2.54 1.27
CA HIS A 96 0.46 -3.98 1.05
C HIS A 96 1.37 -4.66 2.07
N SER A 97 1.25 -5.99 2.16
CA SER A 97 2.06 -6.78 3.06
C SER A 97 3.13 -7.55 2.29
N HIS A 98 4.24 -7.85 2.96
CA HIS A 98 5.31 -8.71 2.45
C HIS A 98 5.38 -9.96 3.35
N PRO A 99 4.69 -11.06 2.98
CA PRO A 99 4.77 -12.28 3.77
C PRO A 99 6.19 -12.83 3.80
N ASN A 100 6.76 -12.93 5.00
CA ASN A 100 8.10 -13.47 5.26
C ASN A 100 9.25 -12.73 4.55
N HIS A 101 9.03 -11.47 4.17
CA HIS A 101 10.03 -10.61 3.56
C HIS A 101 10.10 -9.27 4.29
N PRO A 102 11.23 -8.55 4.22
CA PRO A 102 11.34 -7.24 4.85
C PRO A 102 10.34 -6.24 4.29
N ALA A 103 10.01 -5.21 5.09
CA ALA A 103 9.10 -4.13 4.70
C ALA A 103 9.81 -3.10 3.80
N VAL A 104 10.45 -3.59 2.75
CA VAL A 104 11.23 -2.81 1.78
C VAL A 104 10.66 -3.05 0.39
N PRO A 105 10.45 -2.00 -0.43
CA PRO A 105 9.88 -2.17 -1.76
C PRO A 105 10.69 -3.14 -2.63
N SER A 106 9.98 -4.01 -3.35
CA SER A 106 10.59 -4.87 -4.35
C SER A 106 10.79 -4.10 -5.65
N GLU A 107 11.53 -4.71 -6.59
CA GLU A 107 11.68 -4.13 -7.93
C GLU A 107 10.33 -4.03 -8.64
N PHE A 108 9.45 -5.01 -8.43
CA PHE A 108 8.10 -4.96 -8.96
C PHE A 108 7.32 -3.79 -8.37
N ASP A 109 7.41 -3.58 -7.04
CA ASP A 109 6.77 -2.43 -6.38
C ASP A 109 7.25 -1.12 -7.00
N ARG A 110 8.56 -0.98 -7.21
CA ARG A 110 9.15 0.24 -7.77
C ARG A 110 8.70 0.48 -9.21
N LYS A 111 8.67 -0.58 -10.01
CA LYS A 111 8.36 -0.48 -11.45
C LYS A 111 6.97 0.10 -11.70
N TYR A 112 6.00 -0.25 -10.86
CA TYR A 112 4.61 0.15 -11.05
C TYR A 112 4.14 1.24 -10.10
N ALA A 113 5.04 1.85 -9.34
CA ALA A 113 4.69 2.87 -8.35
C ALA A 113 4.37 4.22 -9.00
N TRP A 114 3.48 4.95 -8.34
CA TRP A 114 3.10 6.31 -8.74
C TRP A 114 3.87 7.32 -7.89
N PRO A 115 4.45 8.37 -8.52
CA PRO A 115 5.29 9.32 -7.78
C PRO A 115 4.59 10.08 -6.66
N GLU A 116 3.28 10.25 -6.75
CA GLU A 116 2.53 11.07 -5.78
C GLU A 116 2.01 10.28 -4.59
N PHE A 117 2.21 8.97 -4.58
CA PHE A 117 1.63 8.10 -3.55
C PHE A 117 2.61 7.78 -2.44
N SER A 118 2.08 7.66 -1.22
CA SER A 118 2.76 6.99 -0.12
C SER A 118 2.51 5.49 -0.24
N TYR A 119 3.56 4.69 -0.05
CA TYR A 119 3.46 3.22 -0.09
C TYR A 119 3.82 2.67 1.27
N ILE A 120 2.82 2.17 1.99
CA ILE A 120 3.05 1.52 3.28
C ILE A 120 3.23 0.03 3.04
N ILE A 121 4.32 -0.52 3.54
CA ILE A 121 4.62 -1.94 3.47
C ILE A 121 4.74 -2.47 4.88
N VAL A 122 4.02 -3.55 5.19
CA VAL A 122 4.12 -4.23 6.46
C VAL A 122 4.70 -5.64 6.24
N SER A 123 5.71 -6.00 7.02
CA SER A 123 6.30 -7.34 6.98
C SER A 123 5.49 -8.25 7.89
N ILE A 124 5.05 -9.39 7.36
CA ILE A 124 4.32 -10.41 8.11
C ILE A 124 5.20 -11.64 8.19
N ARG A 125 5.76 -11.91 9.36
CA ARG A 125 6.67 -13.04 9.54
C ARG A 125 5.97 -14.16 10.29
N GLN A 126 5.81 -15.30 9.63
CA GLN A 126 5.14 -16.47 10.20
C GLN A 126 3.75 -16.10 10.78
N GLY A 127 3.02 -15.26 10.03
CA GLY A 127 1.68 -14.84 10.39
C GLY A 127 1.58 -13.67 11.35
N LYS A 128 2.71 -13.06 11.74
CA LYS A 128 2.74 -11.94 12.68
C LYS A 128 3.33 -10.68 12.05
N ALA A 129 2.63 -9.56 12.22
CA ALA A 129 3.11 -8.27 11.75
C ALA A 129 4.36 -7.84 12.54
N THR A 130 5.38 -7.43 11.81
CA THR A 130 6.64 -6.95 12.38
C THR A 130 6.87 -5.50 11.94
N ASP A 131 7.87 -5.24 11.09
CA ASP A 131 8.16 -3.88 10.65
C ASP A 131 7.09 -3.32 9.72
N LEU A 132 6.84 -2.02 9.83
CA LEU A 132 5.94 -1.30 8.95
C LEU A 132 6.60 0.04 8.62
N PHE A 133 6.78 0.32 7.33
CA PHE A 133 7.39 1.56 6.86
C PHE A 133 6.60 2.15 5.72
N SER A 134 6.68 3.48 5.58
CA SER A 134 6.13 4.18 4.43
C SER A 134 7.26 4.61 3.49
N TRP A 135 7.00 4.54 2.20
CA TRP A 135 7.96 4.82 1.13
C TRP A 135 7.34 5.76 0.11
N ARG A 136 8.19 6.60 -0.49
CA ARG A 136 7.76 7.52 -1.55
C ARG A 136 8.86 7.61 -2.60
N LEU A 137 8.46 7.67 -3.87
CA LEU A 137 9.41 7.80 -4.97
C LEU A 137 10.03 9.21 -4.97
N ASP A 138 11.34 9.26 -5.23
CA ASP A 138 12.05 10.51 -5.49
C ASP A 138 11.96 10.85 -7.00
N PRO A 139 12.51 12.02 -7.42
CA PRO A 139 12.47 12.41 -8.85
C PRO A 139 13.17 11.41 -9.80
N GLN A 140 14.06 10.56 -9.28
CA GLN A 140 14.76 9.55 -10.06
C GLN A 140 14.05 8.20 -10.05
N HIS A 141 12.80 8.16 -9.57
CA HIS A 141 11.97 6.93 -9.49
C HIS A 141 12.61 5.88 -8.59
N GLN A 142 13.24 6.34 -7.50
CA GLN A 142 13.79 5.46 -6.46
C GLN A 142 13.04 5.71 -5.16
N PHE A 143 12.72 4.65 -4.44
CA PHE A 143 12.01 4.77 -3.17
C PHE A 143 12.92 5.32 -2.07
N GLN A 144 12.38 6.30 -1.33
CA GLN A 144 13.00 6.82 -0.12
C GLN A 144 12.02 6.61 1.02
N ARG A 145 12.56 6.32 2.20
CA ARG A 145 11.71 6.13 3.39
C ARG A 145 11.03 7.45 3.74
N GLU A 146 9.72 7.38 3.94
CA GLU A 146 8.91 8.51 4.38
C GLU A 146 8.65 8.39 5.87
N GLU A 147 8.80 9.50 6.61
CA GLU A 147 8.51 9.51 8.04
C GLU A 147 7.00 9.34 8.28
N ILE A 148 6.66 8.52 9.28
CA ILE A 148 5.29 8.37 9.76
C ILE A 148 5.20 9.06 11.11
N GLU A 149 4.27 10.02 11.22
CA GLU A 149 4.00 10.73 12.47
C GLU A 149 2.66 10.28 13.03
N ILE A 150 2.66 9.77 14.25
CA ILE A 150 1.44 9.29 14.89
C ILE A 150 0.71 10.47 15.52
N LEU A 151 -0.56 10.64 15.13
CA LEU A 151 -1.44 11.66 15.73
C LEU A 151 -2.10 11.11 16.99
N SER A 152 -2.10 11.91 18.04
CA SER A 152 -2.74 11.53 19.31
C SER A 152 -4.24 11.81 19.33
#